data_1c6f2c6a6f2ffce5d4458b7a35d39033
#
_entry.id   1c6f2c6a6f2ffce5d4458b7a35d39033
#
_cell.length_a   1.000
_cell.length_b   1.000
_cell.length_c   1.000
_cell.angle_alpha   90.00
_cell.angle_beta   90.00
_cell.angle_gamma   90.00
#
_symmetry.space_group_name_H-M   'P 1'
#
loop_
_entity.id
_entity.type
_entity.pdbx_description
1 polymer ?
#
loop_
_entity_poly.entity_id
_entity_poly.type
_entity_poly.pdbx_seq_one_letter_code
_entity_poly.pdbx_strand_id
1 'polypeptide(L)'
;MAPPRLSARHTANTRRALIRAGRELFTKKGYDATSTDEIVERSRLSKGALYHHFNSKHELFRAVFEDVEAALIQRSGAEAGDFPPAGSFAFWEESMKLFLAYLDAASDDAAFRQIVLIDGPAVLGWELWREIQAMLAPDYMETWLQNAIDHALIAPHPVSPLAHLLVAAMNEAVMYVAHSPDPAAGRSEVAPVVRALFEGLRLNPRG
;
A
#
# COMPACT_ATOMS: atom_id res chain seq x y z
N MET A 1 -3.18 42.09 11.45
CA MET A 1 -2.13 41.18 11.94
C MET A 1 -2.31 39.85 11.22
N ALA A 2 -1.55 39.58 10.17
CA ALA A 2 -1.32 38.27 9.58
C ALA A 2 0.21 38.15 9.43
N PRO A 3 0.85 37.02 9.69
CA PRO A 3 0.78 35.82 8.89
C PRO A 3 1.05 34.50 9.65
N PRO A 4 0.21 33.52 9.63
CA PRO A 4 0.62 32.15 9.93
C PRO A 4 0.93 31.31 8.69
N ARG A 5 0.61 31.78 7.47
CA ARG A 5 0.68 30.93 6.26
C ARG A 5 2.09 30.58 5.77
N LEU A 6 3.10 31.43 5.97
CA LEU A 6 4.48 31.17 5.55
C LEU A 6 5.19 30.15 6.47
N SER A 7 4.98 30.27 7.78
CA SER A 7 5.53 29.33 8.77
C SER A 7 4.99 27.90 8.57
N ALA A 8 3.67 27.75 8.42
CA ALA A 8 3.04 26.45 8.20
C ALA A 8 3.50 25.76 6.89
N ARG A 9 3.66 26.54 5.82
CA ARG A 9 4.19 26.02 4.54
C ARG A 9 5.65 25.58 4.68
N HIS A 10 6.47 26.32 5.40
CA HIS A 10 7.86 25.98 5.63
C HIS A 10 7.96 24.69 6.45
N THR A 11 7.20 24.57 7.51
CA THR A 11 7.09 23.38 8.37
C THR A 11 6.67 22.14 7.55
N ALA A 12 5.62 22.26 6.71
CA ALA A 12 5.17 21.17 5.85
C ALA A 12 6.22 20.77 4.80
N ASN A 13 6.97 21.73 4.25
CA ASN A 13 8.03 21.45 3.28
C ASN A 13 9.22 20.71 3.94
N THR A 14 9.60 21.11 5.15
CA THR A 14 10.64 20.46 5.95
C THR A 14 10.26 19.00 6.24
N ARG A 15 9.03 18.76 6.72
CA ARG A 15 8.53 17.40 6.99
C ARG A 15 8.55 16.54 5.73
N ARG A 16 8.08 17.05 4.59
CA ARG A 16 8.11 16.32 3.31
C ARG A 16 9.53 16.01 2.83
N ALA A 17 10.49 16.92 3.03
CA ALA A 17 11.88 16.68 2.67
C ALA A 17 12.50 15.54 3.49
N LEU A 18 12.19 15.45 4.80
CA LEU A 18 12.62 14.36 5.67
C LEU A 18 12.01 13.02 5.25
N ILE A 19 10.70 12.98 4.97
CA ILE A 19 10.01 11.79 4.49
C ILE A 19 10.63 11.30 3.18
N ARG A 20 10.85 12.20 2.22
CA ARG A 20 11.49 11.83 0.94
C ARG A 20 12.90 11.28 1.12
N ALA A 21 13.73 11.92 1.96
CA ALA A 21 15.08 11.43 2.24
C ALA A 21 15.05 10.06 2.96
N GLY A 22 14.14 9.88 3.91
CA GLY A 22 13.89 8.61 4.56
C GLY A 22 13.46 7.53 3.59
N ARG A 23 12.50 7.82 2.71
CA ARG A 23 12.05 6.90 1.66
C ARG A 23 13.20 6.43 0.77
N GLU A 24 14.04 7.35 0.26
CA GLU A 24 15.18 7.00 -0.57
C GLU A 24 16.18 6.07 0.15
N LEU A 25 16.50 6.37 1.41
CA LEU A 25 17.47 5.60 2.18
C LEU A 25 16.90 4.25 2.66
N PHE A 26 15.69 4.21 3.17
CA PHE A 26 15.03 2.97 3.59
C PHE A 26 14.82 2.02 2.40
N THR A 27 14.41 2.54 1.25
CA THR A 27 14.31 1.73 0.02
C THR A 27 15.64 1.08 -0.35
N LYS A 28 16.75 1.83 -0.23
CA LYS A 28 18.06 1.38 -0.69
C LYS A 28 18.76 0.44 0.28
N LYS A 29 18.59 0.65 1.60
CA LYS A 29 19.40 0.00 2.64
C LYS A 29 18.58 -0.75 3.67
N GLY A 30 17.26 -0.56 3.70
CA GLY A 30 16.38 -1.01 4.77
C GLY A 30 16.44 -0.10 6.01
N TYR A 31 15.55 -0.36 6.95
CA TYR A 31 15.43 0.42 8.18
C TYR A 31 16.68 0.34 9.04
N ASP A 32 17.17 -0.86 9.34
CA ASP A 32 18.25 -1.05 10.32
C ASP A 32 19.56 -0.37 9.89
N ALA A 33 19.92 -0.50 8.62
CA ALA A 33 21.14 0.07 8.08
C ALA A 33 21.07 1.58 7.77
N THR A 34 19.93 2.23 8.01
CA THR A 34 19.75 3.67 7.81
C THR A 34 19.82 4.41 9.14
N SER A 35 20.71 5.41 9.26
CA SER A 35 20.78 6.28 10.42
C SER A 35 20.02 7.60 10.23
N THR A 36 19.65 8.24 11.36
CA THR A 36 19.05 9.59 11.33
C THR A 36 20.02 10.65 10.81
N ASP A 37 21.33 10.47 11.02
CA ASP A 37 22.36 11.40 10.54
C ASP A 37 22.45 11.37 9.01
N GLU A 38 22.37 10.21 8.38
CA GLU A 38 22.31 10.08 6.91
C GLU A 38 21.03 10.71 6.33
N ILE A 39 19.89 10.59 7.03
CA ILE A 39 18.63 11.22 6.60
C ILE A 39 18.73 12.75 6.66
N VAL A 40 19.34 13.28 7.73
CA VAL A 40 19.60 14.71 7.89
C VAL A 40 20.52 15.23 6.78
N GLU A 41 21.63 14.54 6.51
CA GLU A 41 22.53 14.87 5.43
C GLU A 41 21.83 14.84 4.07
N ARG A 42 21.11 13.78 3.77
CA ARG A 42 20.37 13.59 2.51
C ARG A 42 19.30 14.65 2.28
N SER A 43 18.61 15.05 3.34
CA SER A 43 17.56 16.08 3.29
C SER A 43 18.14 17.50 3.24
N ARG A 44 19.43 17.69 3.53
CA ARG A 44 20.09 18.98 3.72
C ARG A 44 19.46 19.82 4.84
N LEU A 45 18.97 19.17 5.87
CA LEU A 45 18.35 19.79 7.03
C LEU A 45 19.24 19.59 8.27
N SER A 46 18.87 20.24 9.38
CA SER A 46 19.56 20.04 10.65
C SER A 46 18.96 18.88 11.46
N LYS A 47 19.75 18.29 12.36
CA LYS A 47 19.28 17.28 13.31
C LYS A 47 18.16 17.83 14.21
N GLY A 48 18.22 19.12 14.58
CA GLY A 48 17.16 19.80 15.29
C GLY A 48 15.84 19.88 14.49
N ALA A 49 15.92 20.10 13.17
CA ALA A 49 14.75 20.10 12.30
C ALA A 49 14.10 18.71 12.23
N LEU A 50 14.90 17.62 12.19
CA LEU A 50 14.37 16.26 12.22
C LEU A 50 13.62 16.02 13.53
N TYR A 51 14.23 16.27 14.69
CA TYR A 51 13.62 16.01 15.99
C TYR A 51 12.48 16.98 16.37
N HIS A 52 12.36 18.10 15.65
CA HIS A 52 11.18 18.96 15.74
C HIS A 52 9.95 18.31 15.08
N HIS A 53 10.15 17.48 14.05
CA HIS A 53 9.06 16.83 13.30
C HIS A 53 8.79 15.39 13.69
N PHE A 54 9.81 14.69 14.15
CA PHE A 54 9.75 13.24 14.45
C PHE A 54 10.56 12.95 15.72
N ASN A 55 9.92 12.40 16.74
CA ASN A 55 10.58 12.11 18.02
C ASN A 55 11.62 10.97 17.91
N SER A 56 11.53 10.16 16.85
CA SER A 56 12.40 9.00 16.64
C SER A 56 12.53 8.62 15.17
N LYS A 57 13.53 7.77 14.84
CA LYS A 57 13.64 7.13 13.53
C LYS A 57 12.40 6.28 13.22
N HIS A 58 11.82 5.64 14.23
CA HIS A 58 10.61 4.85 14.12
C HIS A 58 9.40 5.68 13.70
N GLU A 59 9.20 6.87 14.28
CA GLU A 59 8.11 7.77 13.90
C GLU A 59 8.27 8.30 12.47
N LEU A 60 9.50 8.62 12.07
CA LEU A 60 9.80 8.97 10.68
C LEU A 60 9.54 7.79 9.74
N PHE A 61 9.93 6.57 10.12
CA PHE A 61 9.67 5.39 9.31
C PHE A 61 8.17 5.15 9.11
N ARG A 62 7.37 5.28 10.17
CA ARG A 62 5.91 5.21 10.06
C ARG A 62 5.35 6.22 9.05
N ALA A 63 5.81 7.47 9.12
CA ALA A 63 5.36 8.50 8.18
C ALA A 63 5.81 8.22 6.72
N VAL A 64 6.99 7.61 6.54
CA VAL A 64 7.47 7.16 5.22
C VAL A 64 6.64 5.98 4.72
N PHE A 65 6.30 5.04 5.58
CA PHE A 65 5.44 3.91 5.27
C PHE A 65 4.07 4.38 4.76
N GLU A 66 3.41 5.28 5.50
CA GLU A 66 2.12 5.87 5.11
C GLU A 66 2.21 6.62 3.76
N ASP A 67 3.32 7.33 3.49
CA ASP A 67 3.57 8.03 2.22
C ASP A 67 3.74 7.06 1.04
N VAL A 68 4.43 5.93 1.25
CA VAL A 68 4.63 4.91 0.22
C VAL A 68 3.32 4.23 -0.14
N GLU A 69 2.52 3.86 0.84
CA GLU A 69 1.19 3.25 0.65
C GLU A 69 0.26 4.20 -0.10
N ALA A 70 0.13 5.44 0.36
CA ALA A 70 -0.72 6.44 -0.29
C ALA A 70 -0.31 6.69 -1.75
N ALA A 71 1.00 6.74 -2.02
CA ALA A 71 1.52 6.91 -3.38
C ALA A 71 1.22 5.71 -4.29
N LEU A 72 1.22 4.49 -3.74
CA LEU A 72 0.86 3.29 -4.51
C LEU A 72 -0.62 3.29 -4.88
N ILE A 73 -1.51 3.59 -3.92
CA ILE A 73 -2.95 3.68 -4.15
C ILE A 73 -3.26 4.70 -5.26
N GLN A 74 -2.66 5.89 -5.19
CA GLN A 74 -2.83 6.91 -6.23
C GLN A 74 -2.38 6.43 -7.61
N ARG A 75 -1.25 5.72 -7.70
CA ARG A 75 -0.72 5.23 -8.99
C ARG A 75 -1.49 4.06 -9.57
N SER A 76 -2.03 3.18 -8.72
CA SER A 76 -2.83 2.04 -9.18
C SER A 76 -4.21 2.43 -9.72
N GLY A 77 -4.62 3.69 -9.56
CA GLY A 77 -5.97 4.14 -9.89
C GLY A 77 -7.04 3.63 -8.92
N ALA A 78 -6.61 3.00 -7.82
CA ALA A 78 -7.50 2.46 -6.79
C ALA A 78 -7.97 3.54 -5.79
N GLU A 79 -8.19 4.78 -6.26
CA GLU A 79 -8.83 5.79 -5.42
C GLU A 79 -10.24 5.33 -5.05
N ALA A 80 -10.56 5.41 -3.77
CA ALA A 80 -11.84 4.99 -3.24
C ALA A 80 -12.99 5.70 -3.96
N GLY A 81 -13.78 4.94 -4.73
CA GLY A 81 -15.00 5.42 -5.36
C GLY A 81 -15.22 5.08 -6.83
N ASP A 82 -14.19 4.66 -7.57
CA ASP A 82 -14.30 4.44 -9.02
C ASP A 82 -14.71 3.02 -9.43
N PHE A 83 -15.31 2.24 -8.51
CA PHE A 83 -15.93 1.00 -8.95
C PHE A 83 -17.18 1.28 -9.78
N PRO A 84 -17.37 0.56 -10.90
CA PRO A 84 -18.64 0.53 -11.57
C PRO A 84 -19.78 0.20 -10.60
N PRO A 85 -21.03 0.57 -10.92
CA PRO A 85 -22.17 0.25 -10.07
C PRO A 85 -22.15 -1.23 -9.70
N ALA A 86 -22.18 -1.52 -8.39
CA ALA A 86 -22.24 -2.88 -7.88
C ALA A 86 -23.44 -3.61 -8.52
N GLY A 87 -23.28 -4.90 -8.82
CA GLY A 87 -24.29 -5.70 -9.49
C GLY A 87 -24.24 -5.71 -11.01
N SER A 88 -23.42 -4.84 -11.64
CA SER A 88 -23.18 -4.94 -13.08
C SER A 88 -22.12 -6.00 -13.40
N PHE A 89 -22.22 -6.62 -14.57
CA PHE A 89 -21.12 -7.47 -15.10
C PHE A 89 -19.80 -6.68 -15.19
N ALA A 90 -19.88 -5.39 -15.48
CA ALA A 90 -18.75 -4.48 -15.52
C ALA A 90 -18.05 -4.31 -14.15
N PHE A 91 -18.79 -4.38 -13.04
CA PHE A 91 -18.21 -4.29 -11.70
C PHE A 91 -17.12 -5.33 -11.47
N TRP A 92 -17.39 -6.60 -11.81
CA TRP A 92 -16.43 -7.68 -11.62
C TRP A 92 -15.19 -7.52 -12.52
N GLU A 93 -15.40 -7.30 -13.81
CA GLU A 93 -14.30 -7.20 -14.77
C GLU A 93 -13.42 -5.95 -14.52
N GLU A 94 -14.02 -4.82 -14.19
CA GLU A 94 -13.24 -3.61 -13.87
C GLU A 94 -12.50 -3.77 -12.53
N SER A 95 -13.09 -4.43 -11.54
CA SER A 95 -12.40 -4.76 -10.29
C SER A 95 -11.18 -5.65 -10.54
N MET A 96 -11.30 -6.67 -11.39
CA MET A 96 -10.16 -7.51 -11.76
C MET A 96 -9.05 -6.74 -12.44
N LYS A 97 -9.38 -5.79 -13.31
CA LYS A 97 -8.39 -4.89 -13.93
C LYS A 97 -7.67 -4.05 -12.88
N LEU A 98 -8.40 -3.49 -11.92
CA LEU A 98 -7.81 -2.68 -10.84
C LEU A 98 -6.90 -3.52 -9.92
N PHE A 99 -7.29 -4.73 -9.55
CA PHE A 99 -6.45 -5.63 -8.74
C PHE A 99 -5.16 -6.02 -9.48
N LEU A 100 -5.24 -6.31 -10.77
CA LEU A 100 -4.06 -6.62 -11.57
C LEU A 100 -3.19 -5.37 -11.80
N ALA A 101 -3.77 -4.20 -12.00
CA ALA A 101 -3.03 -2.93 -12.10
C ALA A 101 -2.31 -2.60 -10.77
N TYR A 102 -2.95 -2.88 -9.62
CA TYR A 102 -2.29 -2.78 -8.32
C TYR A 102 -1.10 -3.74 -8.21
N LEU A 103 -1.27 -5.02 -8.61
CA LEU A 103 -0.19 -5.99 -8.62
C LEU A 103 1.00 -5.50 -9.44
N ASP A 104 0.76 -4.96 -10.64
CA ASP A 104 1.80 -4.42 -11.50
C ASP A 104 2.49 -3.21 -10.85
N ALA A 105 1.73 -2.24 -10.38
CA ALA A 105 2.27 -1.04 -9.75
C ALA A 105 3.09 -1.34 -8.48
N ALA A 106 2.62 -2.29 -7.66
CA ALA A 106 3.30 -2.72 -6.43
C ALA A 106 4.58 -3.52 -6.73
N SER A 107 4.54 -4.40 -7.74
CA SER A 107 5.68 -5.20 -8.14
C SER A 107 6.83 -4.36 -8.70
N ASP A 108 6.53 -3.23 -9.33
CA ASP A 108 7.54 -2.29 -9.85
C ASP A 108 8.05 -1.31 -8.79
N ASP A 109 7.38 -1.19 -7.63
CA ASP A 109 7.76 -0.24 -6.57
C ASP A 109 8.72 -0.87 -5.54
N ALA A 110 10.01 -0.60 -5.71
CA ALA A 110 11.03 -1.04 -4.74
C ALA A 110 10.81 -0.46 -3.33
N ALA A 111 10.24 0.75 -3.21
CA ALA A 111 9.94 1.33 -1.91
C ALA A 111 8.79 0.58 -1.21
N PHE A 112 7.76 0.22 -1.94
CA PHE A 112 6.65 -0.57 -1.40
C PHE A 112 7.15 -1.93 -0.90
N ARG A 113 7.91 -2.65 -1.71
CA ARG A 113 8.44 -3.96 -1.31
C ARG A 113 9.32 -3.88 -0.07
N GLN A 114 10.31 -2.97 -0.07
CA GLN A 114 11.26 -2.88 1.04
C GLN A 114 10.61 -2.31 2.30
N ILE A 115 9.91 -1.18 2.19
CA ILE A 115 9.42 -0.43 3.37
C ILE A 115 8.13 -1.05 3.89
N VAL A 116 7.21 -1.46 3.01
CA VAL A 116 5.88 -1.92 3.43
C VAL A 116 5.87 -3.42 3.73
N LEU A 117 6.40 -4.23 2.81
CA LEU A 117 6.28 -5.69 2.93
C LEU A 117 7.42 -6.33 3.74
N ILE A 118 8.64 -5.80 3.67
CA ILE A 118 9.81 -6.37 4.35
C ILE A 118 10.04 -5.71 5.71
N ASP A 119 10.32 -4.40 5.74
CA ASP A 119 10.66 -3.70 6.99
C ASP A 119 9.43 -3.43 7.86
N GLY A 120 8.26 -3.17 7.24
CA GLY A 120 7.04 -2.77 7.94
C GLY A 120 6.65 -3.69 9.10
N PRO A 121 6.47 -5.00 8.89
CA PRO A 121 6.10 -5.93 9.97
C PRO A 121 7.14 -5.99 11.08
N ALA A 122 8.43 -5.94 10.73
CA ALA A 122 9.53 -6.04 11.70
C ALA A 122 9.70 -4.76 12.54
N VAL A 123 9.52 -3.59 11.93
CA VAL A 123 9.75 -2.28 12.57
C VAL A 123 8.54 -1.80 13.33
N LEU A 124 7.35 -1.86 12.73
CA LEU A 124 6.11 -1.36 13.34
C LEU A 124 5.47 -2.38 14.29
N GLY A 125 5.84 -3.65 14.16
CA GLY A 125 5.14 -4.76 14.79
C GLY A 125 3.86 -5.13 14.04
N TRP A 126 3.44 -6.39 14.20
CA TRP A 126 2.35 -6.97 13.44
C TRP A 126 1.01 -6.22 13.58
N GLU A 127 0.68 -5.78 14.80
CA GLU A 127 -0.60 -5.11 15.06
C GLU A 127 -0.68 -3.75 14.38
N LEU A 128 0.32 -2.88 14.59
CA LEU A 128 0.33 -1.54 13.99
C LEU A 128 0.49 -1.59 12.47
N TRP A 129 1.34 -2.50 11.96
CA TRP A 129 1.49 -2.71 10.53
C TRP A 129 0.15 -3.09 9.88
N ARG A 130 -0.58 -4.04 10.48
CA ARG A 130 -1.92 -4.43 10.02
C ARG A 130 -2.94 -3.32 10.14
N GLU A 131 -2.91 -2.55 11.25
CA GLU A 131 -3.81 -1.41 11.44
C GLU A 131 -3.62 -0.36 10.35
N ILE A 132 -2.38 0.02 10.03
CA ILE A 132 -2.11 1.00 8.98
C ILE A 132 -2.50 0.45 7.61
N GLN A 133 -2.17 -0.79 7.32
CA GLN A 133 -2.64 -1.47 6.11
C GLN A 133 -4.18 -1.49 6.06
N ALA A 134 -4.82 -1.75 7.18
CA ALA A 134 -6.26 -1.72 7.34
C ALA A 134 -6.88 -0.34 7.13
N MET A 135 -6.23 0.72 7.52
CA MET A 135 -6.74 2.10 7.32
C MET A 135 -6.65 2.55 5.86
N LEU A 136 -5.74 1.99 5.07
CA LEU A 136 -5.45 2.44 3.70
C LEU A 136 -5.96 1.50 2.61
N ALA A 137 -6.04 0.19 2.85
CA ALA A 137 -6.43 -0.80 1.85
C ALA A 137 -7.71 -1.63 2.17
N PRO A 138 -8.06 -1.99 3.42
CA PRO A 138 -9.22 -2.84 3.69
C PRO A 138 -10.55 -2.16 3.54
N ASP A 139 -10.66 -0.85 3.82
CA ASP A 139 -11.92 -0.15 3.54
C ASP A 139 -12.31 -0.35 2.08
N TYR A 140 -11.33 -0.39 1.18
CA TYR A 140 -11.54 -0.67 -0.22
C TYR A 140 -11.93 -2.14 -0.48
N MET A 141 -11.16 -3.10 0.06
CA MET A 141 -11.43 -4.53 -0.12
C MET A 141 -12.71 -4.96 0.61
N GLU A 142 -12.93 -4.47 1.83
CA GLU A 142 -14.15 -4.76 2.58
C GLU A 142 -15.38 -4.16 1.90
N THR A 143 -15.30 -2.92 1.42
CA THR A 143 -16.37 -2.27 0.64
C THR A 143 -16.66 -3.03 -0.65
N TRP A 144 -15.61 -3.46 -1.36
CA TRP A 144 -15.77 -4.26 -2.57
C TRP A 144 -16.46 -5.60 -2.27
N LEU A 145 -16.03 -6.33 -1.23
CA LEU A 145 -16.62 -7.60 -0.82
C LEU A 145 -18.08 -7.43 -0.38
N GLN A 146 -18.37 -6.41 0.43
CA GLN A 146 -19.74 -6.14 0.87
C GLN A 146 -20.63 -5.85 -0.33
N ASN A 147 -20.19 -5.02 -1.26
CA ASN A 147 -20.94 -4.75 -2.50
C ASN A 147 -21.16 -6.03 -3.33
N ALA A 148 -20.15 -6.89 -3.44
CA ALA A 148 -20.26 -8.14 -4.17
C ALA A 148 -21.27 -9.12 -3.49
N ILE A 149 -21.32 -9.16 -2.16
CA ILE A 149 -22.29 -9.95 -1.38
C ILE A 149 -23.70 -9.38 -1.55
N ASP A 150 -23.88 -8.08 -1.36
CA ASP A 150 -25.19 -7.41 -1.41
C ASP A 150 -25.87 -7.56 -2.78
N HIS A 151 -25.07 -7.73 -3.83
CA HIS A 151 -25.55 -7.96 -5.20
C HIS A 151 -25.50 -9.44 -5.63
N ALA A 152 -25.32 -10.36 -4.68
CA ALA A 152 -25.28 -11.80 -4.92
C ALA A 152 -24.26 -12.23 -6.02
N LEU A 153 -23.14 -11.52 -6.13
CA LEU A 153 -22.03 -11.91 -7.00
C LEU A 153 -21.16 -12.98 -6.35
N ILE A 154 -21.04 -12.94 -5.01
CA ILE A 154 -20.37 -13.95 -4.18
C ILE A 154 -21.30 -14.40 -3.04
N ALA A 155 -21.04 -15.59 -2.50
CA ALA A 155 -21.77 -16.07 -1.34
C ALA A 155 -21.48 -15.22 -0.09
N PRO A 156 -22.43 -15.15 0.88
CA PRO A 156 -22.17 -14.47 2.15
C PRO A 156 -20.99 -15.12 2.88
N HIS A 157 -19.99 -14.29 3.23
CA HIS A 157 -18.82 -14.65 4.03
C HIS A 157 -18.58 -13.58 5.11
N PRO A 158 -17.87 -13.90 6.19
CA PRO A 158 -17.31 -12.89 7.09
C PRO A 158 -16.37 -11.96 6.30
N VAL A 159 -16.78 -10.71 6.12
CA VAL A 159 -16.11 -9.76 5.19
C VAL A 159 -14.67 -9.46 5.64
N SER A 160 -14.48 -9.08 6.90
CA SER A 160 -13.15 -8.67 7.38
C SER A 160 -12.11 -9.80 7.29
N PRO A 161 -12.34 -11.04 7.75
CA PRO A 161 -11.39 -12.13 7.54
C PRO A 161 -11.08 -12.41 6.08
N LEU A 162 -12.10 -12.37 5.20
CA LEU A 162 -11.91 -12.62 3.77
C LEU A 162 -11.08 -11.50 3.12
N ALA A 163 -11.36 -10.23 3.44
CA ALA A 163 -10.58 -9.08 2.98
C ALA A 163 -9.10 -9.24 3.34
N HIS A 164 -8.81 -9.58 4.60
CA HIS A 164 -7.43 -9.78 5.06
C HIS A 164 -6.71 -10.91 4.32
N LEU A 165 -7.39 -12.02 4.04
CA LEU A 165 -6.79 -13.12 3.29
C LEU A 165 -6.51 -12.74 1.84
N LEU A 166 -7.42 -12.00 1.19
CA LEU A 166 -7.22 -11.54 -0.18
C LEU A 166 -6.08 -10.51 -0.28
N VAL A 167 -6.01 -9.55 0.65
CA VAL A 167 -4.90 -8.59 0.71
C VAL A 167 -3.57 -9.31 0.95
N ALA A 168 -3.53 -10.31 1.84
CA ALA A 168 -2.32 -11.10 2.06
C ALA A 168 -1.91 -11.88 0.80
N ALA A 169 -2.87 -12.47 0.07
CA ALA A 169 -2.59 -13.14 -1.18
C ALA A 169 -2.05 -12.18 -2.26
N MET A 170 -2.58 -10.96 -2.33
CA MET A 170 -2.06 -9.93 -3.24
C MET A 170 -0.63 -9.51 -2.87
N ASN A 171 -0.34 -9.33 -1.58
CA ASN A 171 1.01 -8.99 -1.10
C ASN A 171 2.00 -10.11 -1.43
N GLU A 172 1.60 -11.38 -1.24
CA GLU A 172 2.44 -12.53 -1.62
C GLU A 172 2.67 -12.59 -3.13
N ALA A 173 1.65 -12.28 -3.94
CA ALA A 173 1.80 -12.20 -5.39
C ALA A 173 2.83 -11.13 -5.81
N VAL A 174 2.83 -9.96 -5.15
CA VAL A 174 3.86 -8.92 -5.35
C VAL A 174 5.26 -9.44 -5.00
N MET A 175 5.41 -10.15 -3.87
CA MET A 175 6.70 -10.71 -3.44
C MET A 175 7.17 -11.81 -4.38
N TYR A 176 6.27 -12.64 -4.89
CA TYR A 176 6.58 -13.66 -5.90
C TYR A 176 7.19 -13.04 -7.16
N VAL A 177 6.54 -11.99 -7.71
CA VAL A 177 7.06 -11.27 -8.88
C VAL A 177 8.41 -10.63 -8.58
N ALA A 178 8.56 -10.00 -7.42
CA ALA A 178 9.78 -9.31 -7.03
C ALA A 178 11.00 -10.23 -6.88
N HIS A 179 10.79 -11.49 -6.50
CA HIS A 179 11.84 -12.49 -6.34
C HIS A 179 12.04 -13.37 -7.58
N SER A 180 11.21 -13.20 -8.60
CA SER A 180 11.39 -13.92 -9.87
C SER A 180 12.68 -13.46 -10.57
N PRO A 181 13.48 -14.37 -11.14
CA PRO A 181 14.62 -14.02 -11.99
C PRO A 181 14.25 -13.14 -13.19
N ASP A 182 13.03 -13.33 -13.70
CA ASP A 182 12.40 -12.48 -14.72
C ASP A 182 11.06 -11.97 -14.19
N PRO A 183 10.96 -10.69 -13.76
CA PRO A 183 9.72 -10.13 -13.26
C PRO A 183 8.57 -10.15 -14.26
N ALA A 184 8.84 -10.05 -15.57
CA ALA A 184 7.79 -10.13 -16.59
C ALA A 184 7.21 -11.54 -16.70
N ALA A 185 8.05 -12.58 -16.64
CA ALA A 185 7.61 -13.95 -16.56
C ALA A 185 6.83 -14.20 -15.26
N GLY A 186 7.36 -13.74 -14.12
CA GLY A 186 6.67 -13.88 -12.83
C GLY A 186 5.27 -13.27 -12.81
N ARG A 187 5.09 -12.10 -13.42
CA ARG A 187 3.75 -11.48 -13.60
C ARG A 187 2.83 -12.35 -14.45
N SER A 188 3.34 -12.86 -15.56
CA SER A 188 2.57 -13.72 -16.49
C SER A 188 2.12 -15.02 -15.81
N GLU A 189 2.90 -15.53 -14.86
CA GLU A 189 2.59 -16.73 -14.08
C GLU A 189 1.57 -16.44 -12.97
N VAL A 190 1.74 -15.34 -12.23
CA VAL A 190 0.94 -15.07 -11.03
C VAL A 190 -0.41 -14.43 -11.33
N ALA A 191 -0.52 -13.61 -12.38
CA ALA A 191 -1.75 -12.90 -12.72
C ALA A 191 -2.96 -13.84 -12.96
N PRO A 192 -2.85 -14.96 -13.69
CA PRO A 192 -3.95 -15.91 -13.82
C PRO A 192 -4.31 -16.61 -12.50
N VAL A 193 -3.34 -16.81 -11.60
CA VAL A 193 -3.60 -17.40 -10.27
C VAL A 193 -4.37 -16.42 -9.40
N VAL A 194 -3.98 -15.14 -9.36
CA VAL A 194 -4.73 -14.08 -8.67
C VAL A 194 -6.15 -14.02 -9.22
N ARG A 195 -6.33 -13.98 -10.53
CA ARG A 195 -7.66 -14.01 -11.14
C ARG A 195 -8.48 -15.23 -10.70
N ALA A 196 -7.88 -16.41 -10.71
CA ALA A 196 -8.56 -17.65 -10.32
C ALA A 196 -9.01 -17.64 -8.84
N LEU A 197 -8.22 -17.03 -7.93
CA LEU A 197 -8.61 -16.86 -6.53
C LEU A 197 -9.89 -16.03 -6.39
N PHE A 198 -9.98 -14.91 -7.09
CA PHE A 198 -11.15 -14.07 -7.05
C PHE A 198 -12.35 -14.72 -7.77
N GLU A 199 -12.16 -15.30 -8.94
CA GLU A 199 -13.22 -16.01 -9.68
C GLU A 199 -13.77 -17.21 -8.89
N GLY A 200 -12.94 -17.85 -8.06
CA GLY A 200 -13.38 -18.93 -7.17
C GLY A 200 -14.36 -18.51 -6.09
N LEU A 201 -14.46 -17.21 -5.78
CA LEU A 201 -15.47 -16.65 -4.86
C LEU A 201 -16.81 -16.42 -5.56
N ARG A 202 -16.81 -16.31 -6.89
CA ARG A 202 -17.97 -15.92 -7.66
C ARG A 202 -19.05 -17.00 -7.64
N LEU A 203 -20.29 -16.59 -7.37
CA LEU A 203 -21.43 -17.48 -7.55
C LEU A 203 -21.58 -17.80 -9.03
N ASN A 204 -21.55 -19.10 -9.36
CA ASN A 204 -21.84 -19.53 -10.71
C ASN A 204 -23.30 -19.23 -11.02
N PRO A 205 -23.63 -18.48 -12.07
CA PRO A 205 -25.03 -18.25 -12.45
C PRO A 205 -25.73 -19.50 -13.01
N ARG A 206 -25.09 -20.68 -12.89
CA ARG A 206 -25.58 -22.00 -13.36
C ARG A 206 -25.61 -22.99 -12.18
N GLY A 207 -26.39 -22.70 -11.20
CA GLY A 207 -26.82 -23.63 -10.18
C GLY A 207 -28.34 -23.72 -10.19
#